data_dc11ecc06d516601e4b086385f80fdaf
#
_entry.id   dc11ecc06d516601e4b086385f80fdaf
#
_cell.length_a   1.000
_cell.length_b   1.000
_cell.length_c   1.000
_cell.angle_alpha   90.00
_cell.angle_beta   90.00
_cell.angle_gamma   90.00
#
_symmetry.space_group_name_H-M   'P 1'
#
loop_
_entity.id
_entity.type
_entity.pdbx_description
1 polymer ?
#
loop_
_entity_poly.entity_id
_entity_poly.type
_entity_poly.pdbx_seq_one_letter_code
_entity_poly.pdbx_strand_id
1 'polypeptide(L)'
;DTLMDPEQVAEAFDELQAAGKVKHFGTSNMNPWQVELVQASLKQKLVANQLQFGIMHTGMIDSDIHVNMSDERSFDHDGGILAYSRLKNMTIQAWSPFQYGFFEGPFIDKDKFPVLNAKLQELADKYGVTKNTIAVAFILHHPAKMQVILGSMNVNRLDEMMNGDKVTLTNQEWYDIYFAAGNDLP
;
A
#
# COMPACT_ATOMS: atom_id res chain seq x y z
N ASP A 1 -4.00 -15.66 -9.72
CA ASP A 1 -3.77 -17.01 -10.27
C ASP A 1 -3.65 -16.94 -11.78
N THR A 2 -2.56 -17.45 -12.34
CA THR A 2 -2.32 -17.44 -13.79
C THR A 2 -3.23 -18.43 -14.55
N LEU A 3 -3.91 -19.33 -13.84
CA LEU A 3 -4.90 -20.26 -14.39
C LEU A 3 -6.35 -19.75 -14.21
N MET A 4 -6.51 -18.53 -13.76
CA MET A 4 -7.83 -17.92 -13.58
C MET A 4 -8.54 -17.78 -14.93
N ASP A 5 -9.80 -18.20 -14.96
CA ASP A 5 -10.73 -17.95 -16.06
C ASP A 5 -11.59 -16.72 -15.72
N PRO A 6 -11.43 -15.60 -16.44
CA PRO A 6 -12.18 -14.38 -16.16
C PRO A 6 -13.71 -14.53 -16.29
N GLU A 7 -14.18 -15.44 -17.16
CA GLU A 7 -15.61 -15.69 -17.35
C GLU A 7 -16.21 -16.39 -16.13
N GLN A 8 -15.52 -17.37 -15.55
CA GLN A 8 -15.93 -18.04 -14.31
C GLN A 8 -15.96 -17.07 -13.13
N VAL A 9 -14.99 -16.15 -13.07
CA VAL A 9 -14.98 -15.10 -12.04
C VAL A 9 -16.20 -14.17 -12.21
N ALA A 10 -16.53 -13.82 -13.44
CA ALA A 10 -17.68 -12.97 -13.75
C ALA A 10 -19.01 -13.62 -13.34
N GLU A 11 -19.18 -14.90 -13.63
CA GLU A 11 -20.36 -15.66 -13.17
C GLU A 11 -20.51 -15.64 -11.65
N ALA A 12 -19.42 -15.92 -10.93
CA ALA A 12 -19.41 -15.92 -9.46
C ALA A 12 -19.74 -14.51 -8.88
N PHE A 13 -19.22 -13.45 -9.49
CA PHE A 13 -19.51 -12.07 -9.07
C PHE A 13 -20.95 -11.69 -9.32
N ASP A 14 -21.52 -12.08 -10.47
CA ASP A 14 -22.93 -11.87 -10.79
C ASP A 14 -23.83 -12.56 -9.77
N GLU A 15 -23.54 -13.81 -9.40
CA GLU A 15 -24.31 -14.55 -8.39
C GLU A 15 -24.23 -13.88 -7.01
N LEU A 16 -23.03 -13.49 -6.57
CA LEU A 16 -22.84 -12.86 -5.26
C LEU A 16 -23.54 -11.52 -5.16
N GLN A 17 -23.51 -10.73 -6.24
CA GLN A 17 -24.16 -9.44 -6.29
C GLN A 17 -25.68 -9.59 -6.35
N ALA A 18 -26.19 -10.49 -7.19
CA ALA A 18 -27.64 -10.78 -7.30
C ALA A 18 -28.22 -11.30 -5.97
N ALA A 19 -27.46 -12.10 -5.22
CA ALA A 19 -27.84 -12.56 -3.89
C ALA A 19 -27.74 -11.47 -2.81
N GLY A 20 -27.29 -10.26 -3.14
CA GLY A 20 -27.11 -9.16 -2.19
C GLY A 20 -25.97 -9.37 -1.16
N LYS A 21 -25.11 -10.36 -1.37
CA LYS A 21 -24.02 -10.72 -0.45
C LYS A 21 -22.80 -9.81 -0.58
N VAL A 22 -22.53 -9.30 -1.78
CA VAL A 22 -21.39 -8.44 -2.09
C VAL A 22 -21.85 -7.20 -2.85
N LYS A 23 -21.38 -6.04 -2.45
CA LYS A 23 -21.71 -4.74 -3.08
C LYS A 23 -20.61 -4.25 -4.01
N HIS A 24 -19.34 -4.50 -3.68
CA HIS A 24 -18.18 -4.02 -4.40
C HIS A 24 -17.15 -5.13 -4.51
N PHE A 25 -16.43 -5.14 -5.61
CA PHE A 25 -15.43 -6.15 -5.93
C PHE A 25 -14.06 -5.49 -6.16
N GLY A 26 -13.02 -6.22 -5.87
CA GLY A 26 -11.65 -5.81 -6.07
C GLY A 26 -10.73 -7.00 -6.35
N THR A 27 -9.48 -6.70 -6.54
CA THR A 27 -8.41 -7.68 -6.81
C THR A 27 -7.33 -7.61 -5.74
N SER A 28 -6.37 -8.50 -5.80
CA SER A 28 -5.18 -8.46 -4.95
C SER A 28 -3.96 -8.91 -5.76
N ASN A 29 -2.87 -8.14 -5.64
CA ASN A 29 -1.59 -8.41 -6.29
C ASN A 29 -1.69 -8.62 -7.82
N MET A 30 -2.50 -7.81 -8.47
CA MET A 30 -2.63 -7.80 -9.93
C MET A 30 -1.99 -6.55 -10.51
N ASN A 31 -1.22 -6.72 -11.58
CA ASN A 31 -0.74 -5.61 -12.40
C ASN A 31 -1.87 -5.04 -13.29
N PRO A 32 -1.69 -3.88 -13.95
CA PRO A 32 -2.72 -3.25 -14.78
C PRO A 32 -3.36 -4.18 -15.82
N TRP A 33 -2.54 -4.97 -16.51
CA TRP A 33 -3.02 -5.86 -17.58
C TRP A 33 -3.85 -7.02 -17.05
N GLN A 34 -3.51 -7.54 -15.87
CA GLN A 34 -4.30 -8.58 -15.19
C GLN A 34 -5.64 -8.00 -14.72
N VAL A 35 -5.65 -6.77 -14.21
CA VAL A 35 -6.90 -6.08 -13.84
C VAL A 35 -7.80 -5.86 -15.06
N GLU A 36 -7.24 -5.39 -16.18
CA GLU A 36 -8.01 -5.18 -17.42
C GLU A 36 -8.54 -6.51 -17.98
N LEU A 37 -7.75 -7.58 -17.90
CA LEU A 37 -8.17 -8.91 -18.36
C LEU A 37 -9.42 -9.38 -17.60
N VAL A 38 -9.42 -9.25 -16.27
CA VAL A 38 -10.59 -9.63 -15.45
C VAL A 38 -11.75 -8.68 -15.72
N GLN A 39 -11.48 -7.37 -15.75
CA GLN A 39 -12.50 -6.34 -15.94
C GLN A 39 -13.24 -6.50 -17.28
N ALA A 40 -12.58 -7.01 -18.31
CA ALA A 40 -13.18 -7.22 -19.62
C ALA A 40 -14.39 -8.19 -19.61
N SER A 41 -14.41 -9.13 -18.69
CA SER A 41 -15.52 -10.09 -18.53
C SER A 41 -16.55 -9.66 -17.48
N LEU A 42 -16.23 -8.66 -16.63
CA LEU A 42 -17.08 -8.22 -15.53
C LEU A 42 -18.07 -7.12 -15.95
N LYS A 43 -19.32 -7.20 -15.47
CA LYS A 43 -20.28 -6.09 -15.47
C LYS A 43 -20.00 -5.08 -14.36
N GLN A 44 -19.48 -5.56 -13.23
CA GLN A 44 -19.15 -4.75 -12.07
C GLN A 44 -17.79 -4.07 -12.26
N LYS A 45 -17.69 -2.82 -11.77
CA LYS A 45 -16.42 -2.13 -11.72
C LYS A 45 -15.55 -2.69 -10.58
N LEU A 46 -14.32 -3.04 -10.85
CA LEU A 46 -13.31 -3.30 -9.83
C LEU A 46 -12.92 -1.99 -9.16
N VAL A 47 -13.12 -1.88 -7.84
CA VAL A 47 -12.96 -0.62 -7.08
C VAL A 47 -11.70 -0.58 -6.24
N ALA A 48 -11.05 -1.71 -6.02
CA ALA A 48 -9.84 -1.81 -5.21
C ALA A 48 -8.86 -2.86 -5.73
N ASN A 49 -7.59 -2.66 -5.45
CA ASN A 49 -6.54 -3.66 -5.58
C ASN A 49 -5.72 -3.69 -4.27
N GLN A 50 -5.65 -4.83 -3.61
CA GLN A 50 -4.82 -4.98 -2.42
C GLN A 50 -3.38 -5.27 -2.84
N LEU A 51 -2.48 -4.36 -2.49
CA LEU A 51 -1.05 -4.42 -2.83
C LEU A 51 -0.23 -4.26 -1.57
N GLN A 52 0.93 -4.93 -1.49
CA GLN A 52 1.86 -4.67 -0.41
C GLN A 52 2.39 -3.24 -0.54
N PHE A 53 2.27 -2.47 0.53
CA PHE A 53 2.85 -1.14 0.59
C PHE A 53 3.08 -0.71 2.04
N GLY A 54 4.22 -0.08 2.30
CA GLY A 54 4.61 0.45 3.59
C GLY A 54 6.02 1.04 3.51
N ILE A 55 6.52 1.59 4.60
CA ILE A 55 7.83 2.28 4.65
C ILE A 55 8.98 1.39 4.14
N MET A 56 8.92 0.08 4.42
CA MET A 56 9.95 -0.89 4.00
C MET A 56 9.56 -1.69 2.75
N HIS A 57 8.52 -1.27 2.02
CA HIS A 57 8.09 -1.87 0.76
C HIS A 57 7.51 -0.77 -0.14
N THR A 58 8.36 -0.09 -0.86
CA THR A 58 8.05 1.13 -1.62
C THR A 58 8.14 0.96 -3.13
N GLY A 59 8.34 -0.27 -3.63
CA GLY A 59 8.66 -0.56 -5.03
C GLY A 59 7.77 0.12 -6.07
N MET A 60 6.45 0.24 -5.83
CA MET A 60 5.54 0.94 -6.75
C MET A 60 5.76 2.47 -6.80
N ILE A 61 6.45 3.03 -5.81
CA ILE A 61 6.85 4.45 -5.78
C ILE A 61 8.26 4.61 -6.34
N ASP A 62 9.16 3.68 -6.01
CA ASP A 62 10.55 3.73 -6.42
C ASP A 62 10.66 3.76 -7.94
N SER A 63 9.94 2.90 -8.65
CA SER A 63 9.92 2.87 -10.11
C SER A 63 9.39 4.17 -10.75
N ASP A 64 8.44 4.83 -10.10
CA ASP A 64 7.93 6.14 -10.54
C ASP A 64 8.92 7.30 -10.27
N ILE A 65 9.77 7.17 -9.23
CA ILE A 65 10.81 8.17 -8.90
C ILE A 65 12.03 8.00 -9.82
N HIS A 66 12.44 6.77 -10.09
CA HIS A 66 13.64 6.43 -10.87
C HIS A 66 13.35 6.16 -12.36
N VAL A 67 12.34 6.82 -12.92
CA VAL A 67 11.96 6.65 -14.33
C VAL A 67 13.15 6.92 -15.26
N ASN A 68 13.40 5.98 -16.16
CA ASN A 68 14.48 6.05 -17.16
C ASN A 68 15.92 6.08 -16.56
N MET A 69 16.07 5.62 -15.31
CA MET A 69 17.39 5.44 -14.68
C MET A 69 17.94 4.02 -14.97
N SER A 70 19.20 3.77 -14.57
CA SER A 70 19.87 2.47 -14.78
C SER A 70 20.19 1.73 -13.48
N ASP A 71 19.58 2.13 -12.38
CA ASP A 71 19.72 1.50 -11.06
C ASP A 71 18.63 0.46 -10.80
N GLU A 72 18.77 -0.31 -9.71
CA GLU A 72 17.84 -1.38 -9.36
C GLU A 72 16.41 -0.87 -9.07
N ARG A 73 16.27 0.38 -8.60
CA ARG A 73 14.95 0.96 -8.24
C ARG A 73 14.15 1.39 -9.46
N SER A 74 14.82 1.56 -10.61
CA SER A 74 14.18 1.88 -11.89
C SER A 74 13.43 0.70 -12.52
N PHE A 75 13.64 -0.53 -12.03
CA PHE A 75 12.94 -1.70 -12.56
C PHE A 75 11.47 -1.68 -12.12
N ASP A 76 10.59 -1.56 -13.10
CA ASP A 76 9.15 -1.69 -12.88
C ASP A 76 8.76 -3.17 -12.76
N HIS A 77 8.35 -3.57 -11.56
CA HIS A 77 7.92 -4.93 -11.24
C HIS A 77 6.40 -5.11 -11.26
N ASP A 78 5.64 -4.03 -11.41
CA ASP A 78 4.19 -4.04 -11.22
C ASP A 78 3.39 -3.44 -12.39
N GLY A 79 4.07 -2.99 -13.46
CA GLY A 79 3.46 -2.45 -14.67
C GLY A 79 2.86 -1.06 -14.47
N GLY A 80 3.38 -0.27 -13.53
CA GLY A 80 2.90 1.08 -13.23
C GLY A 80 1.55 1.07 -12.52
N ILE A 81 1.34 0.13 -11.60
CA ILE A 81 0.05 -0.06 -10.91
C ILE A 81 -0.39 1.17 -10.11
N LEU A 82 0.56 1.97 -9.60
CA LEU A 82 0.26 3.19 -8.86
C LEU A 82 -0.44 4.22 -9.76
N ALA A 83 0.16 4.54 -10.90
CA ALA A 83 -0.40 5.48 -11.88
C ALA A 83 -1.71 4.95 -12.47
N TYR A 84 -1.76 3.66 -12.82
CA TYR A 84 -2.97 3.00 -13.31
C TYR A 84 -4.13 3.11 -12.31
N SER A 85 -3.90 2.80 -11.05
CA SER A 85 -4.93 2.85 -10.01
C SER A 85 -5.50 4.26 -9.86
N ARG A 86 -4.65 5.29 -9.91
CA ARG A 86 -5.06 6.69 -9.87
C ARG A 86 -5.92 7.07 -11.08
N LEU A 87 -5.52 6.68 -12.30
CA LEU A 87 -6.27 6.94 -13.53
C LEU A 87 -7.64 6.27 -13.54
N LYS A 88 -7.73 5.04 -13.02
CA LYS A 88 -8.99 4.27 -12.96
C LYS A 88 -9.87 4.63 -11.74
N ASN A 89 -9.40 5.50 -10.84
CA ASN A 89 -10.04 5.75 -9.54
C ASN A 89 -10.27 4.43 -8.78
N MET A 90 -9.25 3.56 -8.77
CA MET A 90 -9.19 2.32 -8.04
C MET A 90 -8.43 2.54 -6.74
N THR A 91 -8.99 2.11 -5.62
CA THR A 91 -8.34 2.26 -4.31
C THR A 91 -7.25 1.21 -4.14
N ILE A 92 -6.03 1.65 -3.84
CA ILE A 92 -4.97 0.77 -3.37
C ILE A 92 -5.21 0.49 -1.89
N GLN A 93 -5.35 -0.79 -1.53
CA GLN A 93 -5.43 -1.25 -0.15
C GLN A 93 -4.08 -1.81 0.26
N ALA A 94 -3.32 -1.03 1.05
CA ALA A 94 -1.97 -1.38 1.50
C ALA A 94 -2.00 -2.50 2.54
N TRP A 95 -1.62 -3.72 2.16
CA TRP A 95 -1.49 -4.83 3.10
C TRP A 95 -0.06 -4.95 3.62
N SER A 96 0.11 -5.59 4.78
CA SER A 96 1.38 -5.73 5.52
C SER A 96 2.17 -4.42 5.71
N PRO A 97 1.53 -3.32 6.13
CA PRO A 97 2.10 -1.97 6.14
C PRO A 97 3.31 -1.81 7.07
N PHE A 98 3.50 -2.73 8.03
CA PHE A 98 4.58 -2.70 9.02
C PHE A 98 5.66 -3.74 8.77
N GLN A 99 5.52 -4.59 7.74
CA GLN A 99 6.46 -5.67 7.45
C GLN A 99 7.68 -5.16 6.69
N TYR A 100 8.81 -5.81 6.94
CA TYR A 100 9.97 -5.78 6.05
C TYR A 100 10.16 -7.17 5.46
N GLY A 101 10.58 -7.25 4.20
CA GLY A 101 10.64 -8.53 3.49
C GLY A 101 9.29 -9.22 3.36
N PHE A 102 9.32 -10.52 3.08
CA PHE A 102 8.13 -11.35 2.97
C PHE A 102 7.94 -12.14 4.27
N PHE A 103 7.10 -11.61 5.18
CA PHE A 103 6.82 -12.19 6.51
C PHE A 103 8.02 -12.30 7.46
N GLU A 104 9.01 -11.41 7.33
CA GLU A 104 10.16 -11.38 8.26
C GLU A 104 9.87 -10.65 9.57
N GLY A 105 8.75 -9.96 9.66
CA GLY A 105 8.30 -9.26 10.86
C GLY A 105 8.21 -7.74 10.69
N PRO A 106 7.75 -7.04 11.74
CA PRO A 106 7.63 -5.59 11.70
C PRO A 106 9.00 -4.91 11.81
N PHE A 107 9.18 -3.78 11.14
CA PHE A 107 10.40 -2.95 11.21
C PHE A 107 10.44 -2.05 12.46
N ILE A 108 9.28 -1.76 13.06
CA ILE A 108 9.19 -0.90 14.24
C ILE A 108 9.87 -1.58 15.43
N ASP A 109 10.73 -0.83 16.12
CA ASP A 109 11.53 -1.26 17.27
C ASP A 109 12.49 -2.43 16.99
N LYS A 110 12.86 -2.65 15.72
CA LYS A 110 13.90 -3.61 15.37
C LYS A 110 15.28 -2.95 15.31
N ASP A 111 16.24 -3.55 15.98
CA ASP A 111 17.65 -3.10 16.00
C ASP A 111 18.29 -3.07 14.59
N LYS A 112 17.73 -3.83 13.65
CA LYS A 112 18.15 -3.85 12.24
C LYS A 112 17.94 -2.51 11.55
N PHE A 113 17.01 -1.67 12.03
CA PHE A 113 16.61 -0.41 11.38
C PHE A 113 16.75 0.80 12.33
N PRO A 114 17.95 1.07 12.89
CA PRO A 114 18.10 2.11 13.90
C PRO A 114 17.82 3.51 13.38
N VAL A 115 18.24 3.83 12.15
CA VAL A 115 18.03 5.15 11.51
C VAL A 115 16.54 5.40 11.29
N LEU A 116 15.82 4.44 10.73
CA LEU A 116 14.39 4.53 10.53
C LEU A 116 13.64 4.70 11.86
N ASN A 117 13.96 3.86 12.85
CA ASN A 117 13.29 3.92 14.14
C ASN A 117 13.57 5.24 14.89
N ALA A 118 14.77 5.82 14.75
CA ALA A 118 15.09 7.14 15.29
C ALA A 118 14.25 8.25 14.62
N LYS A 119 14.11 8.24 13.29
CA LYS A 119 13.28 9.20 12.55
C LYS A 119 11.80 9.05 12.90
N LEU A 120 11.29 7.83 12.99
CA LEU A 120 9.91 7.59 13.42
C LEU A 120 9.64 8.06 14.85
N GLN A 121 10.61 7.92 15.76
CA GLN A 121 10.50 8.41 17.13
C GLN A 121 10.49 9.94 17.19
N GLU A 122 11.39 10.60 16.44
CA GLU A 122 11.43 12.06 16.32
C GLU A 122 10.07 12.63 15.90
N LEU A 123 9.46 12.03 14.87
CA LEU A 123 8.16 12.48 14.39
C LEU A 123 7.02 12.11 15.35
N ALA A 124 7.10 10.94 15.98
CA ALA A 124 6.15 10.53 17.00
C ALA A 124 6.12 11.53 18.18
N ASP A 125 7.30 11.94 18.65
CA ASP A 125 7.44 12.94 19.72
C ASP A 125 6.91 14.32 19.28
N LYS A 126 7.22 14.74 18.05
CA LYS A 126 6.74 16.00 17.47
C LYS A 126 5.21 16.08 17.42
N TYR A 127 4.57 15.00 17.01
CA TYR A 127 3.11 14.94 16.85
C TYR A 127 2.37 14.45 18.09
N GLY A 128 3.08 14.01 19.14
CA GLY A 128 2.48 13.46 20.36
C GLY A 128 1.75 12.13 20.13
N VAL A 129 2.28 11.26 19.25
CA VAL A 129 1.69 9.99 18.82
C VAL A 129 2.70 8.85 18.91
N THR A 130 2.33 7.66 18.45
CA THR A 130 3.25 6.51 18.42
C THR A 130 3.92 6.35 17.04
N LYS A 131 5.01 5.58 16.96
CA LYS A 131 5.64 5.19 15.69
C LYS A 131 4.69 4.42 14.76
N ASN A 132 3.78 3.63 15.32
CA ASN A 132 2.72 2.95 14.56
C ASN A 132 1.82 3.96 13.83
N THR A 133 1.45 5.03 14.54
CA THR A 133 0.65 6.14 13.98
C THR A 133 1.38 6.83 12.82
N ILE A 134 2.68 7.13 12.99
CA ILE A 134 3.49 7.77 11.93
C ILE A 134 3.60 6.85 10.70
N ALA A 135 3.79 5.55 10.89
CA ALA A 135 3.87 4.60 9.78
C ALA A 135 2.55 4.51 8.98
N VAL A 136 1.41 4.62 9.63
CA VAL A 136 0.11 4.72 8.93
C VAL A 136 -0.01 6.07 8.23
N ALA A 137 0.36 7.17 8.90
CA ALA A 137 0.34 8.51 8.31
C ALA A 137 1.20 8.62 7.05
N PHE A 138 2.35 7.92 7.00
CA PHE A 138 3.20 7.84 5.80
C PHE A 138 2.43 7.29 4.59
N ILE A 139 1.66 6.24 4.76
CA ILE A 139 0.85 5.64 3.68
C ILE A 139 -0.29 6.56 3.27
N LEU A 140 -1.00 7.12 4.26
CA LEU A 140 -2.17 7.97 4.02
C LEU A 140 -1.80 9.33 3.42
N HIS A 141 -0.55 9.79 3.60
CA HIS A 141 -0.06 11.05 3.03
C HIS A 141 -0.03 11.02 1.49
N HIS A 142 0.15 9.83 0.90
CA HIS A 142 0.29 9.72 -0.55
C HIS A 142 -1.01 10.12 -1.29
N PRO A 143 -0.95 10.95 -2.34
CA PRO A 143 -2.14 11.49 -3.04
C PRO A 143 -2.97 10.43 -3.77
N ALA A 144 -2.53 9.17 -3.84
CA ALA A 144 -3.33 8.04 -4.35
C ALA A 144 -4.50 7.66 -3.42
N LYS A 145 -4.63 8.29 -2.25
CA LYS A 145 -5.72 8.04 -1.28
C LYS A 145 -5.85 6.57 -0.89
N MET A 146 -4.72 5.97 -0.52
CA MET A 146 -4.64 4.56 -0.15
C MET A 146 -5.43 4.28 1.12
N GLN A 147 -5.92 3.05 1.26
CA GLN A 147 -6.45 2.51 2.51
C GLN A 147 -5.40 1.59 3.13
N VAL A 148 -5.29 1.61 4.46
CA VAL A 148 -4.35 0.76 5.18
C VAL A 148 -5.08 -0.45 5.75
N ILE A 149 -4.62 -1.66 5.42
CA ILE A 149 -5.11 -2.90 6.00
C ILE A 149 -4.35 -3.19 7.28
N LEU A 150 -4.95 -2.90 8.42
CA LEU A 150 -4.33 -3.06 9.73
C LEU A 150 -4.28 -4.54 10.14
N GLY A 151 -3.09 -5.12 10.22
CA GLY A 151 -2.85 -6.53 10.52
C GLY A 151 -2.69 -6.81 12.02
N SER A 152 -3.58 -6.31 12.88
CA SER A 152 -3.51 -6.53 14.33
C SER A 152 -4.86 -6.89 14.93
N MET A 153 -4.84 -7.72 15.98
CA MET A 153 -6.00 -7.99 16.84
C MET A 153 -5.84 -7.35 18.24
N ASN A 154 -4.74 -6.64 18.49
CA ASN A 154 -4.53 -5.90 19.72
C ASN A 154 -5.24 -4.55 19.65
N VAL A 155 -6.25 -4.36 20.49
CA VAL A 155 -7.12 -3.16 20.50
C VAL A 155 -6.33 -1.87 20.69
N ASN A 156 -5.36 -1.84 21.62
CA ASN A 156 -4.56 -0.64 21.85
C ASN A 156 -3.72 -0.28 20.62
N ARG A 157 -3.13 -1.29 19.97
CA ARG A 157 -2.36 -1.08 18.74
C ARG A 157 -3.25 -0.63 17.59
N LEU A 158 -4.47 -1.16 17.49
CA LEU A 158 -5.45 -0.70 16.48
C LEU A 158 -5.81 0.76 16.69
N ASP A 159 -6.06 1.15 17.96
CA ASP A 159 -6.37 2.54 18.31
C ASP A 159 -5.21 3.49 17.94
N GLU A 160 -3.97 3.13 18.25
CA GLU A 160 -2.79 3.87 17.83
C GLU A 160 -2.71 4.04 16.31
N MET A 161 -2.87 2.95 15.55
CA MET A 161 -2.81 2.95 14.09
C MET A 161 -3.92 3.79 13.46
N MET A 162 -5.14 3.70 13.99
CA MET A 162 -6.29 4.47 13.51
C MET A 162 -6.08 5.98 13.64
N ASN A 163 -5.28 6.45 14.60
CA ASN A 163 -4.95 7.86 14.74
C ASN A 163 -4.02 8.39 13.62
N GLY A 164 -3.53 7.54 12.73
CA GLY A 164 -2.72 7.95 11.58
C GLY A 164 -3.42 8.91 10.62
N ASP A 165 -4.74 8.88 10.55
CA ASP A 165 -5.55 9.82 9.76
C ASP A 165 -5.57 11.26 10.33
N LYS A 166 -5.22 11.42 11.59
CA LYS A 166 -5.14 12.71 12.28
C LYS A 166 -3.77 13.39 12.15
N VAL A 167 -2.77 12.67 11.66
CA VAL A 167 -1.41 13.20 11.46
C VAL A 167 -1.24 13.65 10.02
N THR A 168 -0.95 14.93 9.82
CA THR A 168 -0.62 15.47 8.51
C THR A 168 0.89 15.69 8.43
N LEU A 169 1.61 14.74 7.84
CA LEU A 169 3.03 14.90 7.55
C LEU A 169 3.22 16.01 6.50
N THR A 170 4.33 16.72 6.57
CA THR A 170 4.79 17.53 5.44
C THR A 170 5.44 16.64 4.37
N ASN A 171 5.57 17.12 3.12
CA ASN A 171 6.30 16.39 2.08
C ASN A 171 7.74 16.10 2.50
N GLN A 172 8.40 17.06 3.17
CA GLN A 172 9.76 16.86 3.67
C GLN A 172 9.84 15.71 4.68
N GLU A 173 8.94 15.65 5.64
CA GLU A 173 8.89 14.56 6.64
C GLU A 173 8.61 13.20 6.00
N TRP A 174 7.77 13.18 4.97
CA TRP A 174 7.51 11.97 4.21
C TRP A 174 8.79 11.47 3.53
N TYR A 175 9.54 12.36 2.85
CA TYR A 175 10.82 12.01 2.25
C TYR A 175 11.91 11.71 3.28
N ASP A 176 11.91 12.37 4.43
CA ASP A 176 12.84 12.03 5.52
C ASP A 176 12.64 10.59 6.02
N ILE A 177 11.39 10.12 6.12
CA ILE A 177 11.08 8.72 6.43
C ILE A 177 11.55 7.80 5.29
N TYR A 178 11.27 8.18 4.04
CA TYR A 178 11.66 7.43 2.85
C TYR A 178 13.18 7.22 2.79
N PHE A 179 13.96 8.26 3.03
CA PHE A 179 15.43 8.16 3.14
C PHE A 179 15.90 7.34 4.34
N ALA A 180 15.27 7.52 5.50
CA ALA A 180 15.62 6.77 6.71
C ALA A 180 15.36 5.26 6.55
N ALA A 181 14.48 4.86 5.64
CA ALA A 181 14.23 3.48 5.24
C ALA A 181 15.32 2.89 4.31
N GLY A 182 16.28 3.73 3.86
CA GLY A 182 17.38 3.32 2.97
C GLY A 182 17.08 3.57 1.50
N ASN A 183 16.06 4.34 1.18
CA ASN A 183 15.73 4.76 -0.17
C ASN A 183 16.48 6.03 -0.54
N ASP A 184 16.55 6.35 -1.82
CA ASP A 184 17.22 7.51 -2.39
C ASP A 184 16.39 8.15 -3.51
N LEU A 185 16.83 9.30 -3.96
CA LEU A 185 16.30 9.97 -5.15
C LEU A 185 17.38 10.00 -6.23
N PRO A 186 17.00 10.14 -7.50
CA PRO A 186 17.94 10.30 -8.62
C PRO A 186 18.89 11.46 -8.45
#